data_05fdfb66226b1971d7c18b3c8607375b
#
_entry.id   05fdfb66226b1971d7c18b3c8607375b
#
_cell.length_a   1.000
_cell.length_b   1.000
_cell.length_c   1.000
_cell.angle_alpha   90.00
_cell.angle_beta   90.00
_cell.angle_gamma   90.00
#
_symmetry.space_group_name_H-M   'P 1'
#
loop_
_entity.id
_entity.type
_entity.pdbx_description
1 polymer ?
#
loop_
_entity_poly.entity_id
_entity_poly.type
_entity_poly.pdbx_seq_one_letter_code
_entity_poly.pdbx_strand_id
1 'polypeptide(L)'
;MGKLSKKILAGLLAVVLVLGGILLYNLQMNKSFITTFYSVTVDKPVEDLRIVLLSDLHLHEYGEDNADLVRKIQNLAPDLIAVAGDMNIDTDTDYHVVLDLMHQLVDIAPVYYA
;
A
#
# COMPACT_ATOMS: atom_id res chain seq x y z
N MET A 1 29.51 -26.66 30.52
CA MET A 1 28.62 -26.80 29.31
C MET A 1 29.36 -27.61 28.24
N GLY A 2 28.88 -28.78 27.91
CA GLY A 2 29.52 -29.70 26.98
C GLY A 2 29.49 -29.18 25.53
N LYS A 3 30.37 -29.71 24.63
CA LYS A 3 30.40 -29.32 23.19
C LYS A 3 29.05 -29.48 22.50
N LEU A 4 28.17 -30.40 22.93
CA LEU A 4 26.85 -30.64 22.39
C LEU A 4 25.90 -29.48 22.72
N SER A 5 25.97 -28.95 23.96
CA SER A 5 25.07 -27.83 24.38
C SER A 5 25.43 -26.51 23.63
N LYS A 6 26.69 -26.29 23.28
CA LYS A 6 27.10 -25.13 22.48
C LYS A 6 26.60 -25.22 21.04
N LYS A 7 26.56 -26.42 20.46
CA LYS A 7 26.00 -26.64 19.10
C LYS A 7 24.51 -26.45 19.09
N ILE A 8 23.80 -26.92 20.10
CA ILE A 8 22.34 -26.72 20.25
C ILE A 8 22.04 -25.23 20.41
N LEU A 9 22.78 -24.53 21.27
CA LEU A 9 22.61 -23.09 21.48
C LEU A 9 22.86 -22.29 20.19
N ALA A 10 23.91 -22.63 19.45
CA ALA A 10 24.20 -22.01 18.15
C ALA A 10 23.09 -22.28 17.11
N GLY A 11 22.54 -23.49 17.09
CA GLY A 11 21.41 -23.84 16.22
C GLY A 11 20.15 -23.04 16.57
N LEU A 12 19.81 -22.91 17.85
CA LEU A 12 18.69 -22.11 18.32
C LEU A 12 18.86 -20.62 17.95
N LEU A 13 20.06 -20.09 18.14
CA LEU A 13 20.37 -18.70 17.75
C LEU A 13 20.18 -18.48 16.26
N ALA A 14 20.66 -19.41 15.42
CA ALA A 14 20.49 -19.34 13.98
C ALA A 14 18.99 -19.33 13.58
N VAL A 15 18.17 -20.18 14.18
CA VAL A 15 16.72 -20.21 13.95
C VAL A 15 16.07 -18.89 14.34
N VAL A 16 16.40 -18.33 15.51
CA VAL A 16 15.87 -17.04 15.95
C VAL A 16 16.25 -15.90 14.98
N LEU A 17 17.49 -15.89 14.49
CA LEU A 17 17.93 -14.88 13.51
C LEU A 17 17.20 -15.01 12.18
N VAL A 18 16.97 -16.24 11.70
CA VAL A 18 16.21 -16.47 10.45
C VAL A 18 14.75 -16.04 10.61
N LEU A 19 14.10 -16.44 11.71
CA LEU A 19 12.71 -16.05 11.98
C LEU A 19 12.57 -14.53 12.17
N GLY A 20 13.52 -13.91 12.88
CA GLY A 20 13.58 -12.45 13.02
C GLY A 20 13.76 -11.75 11.68
N GLY A 21 14.62 -12.27 10.82
CA GLY A 21 14.83 -11.75 9.45
C GLY A 21 13.56 -11.87 8.59
N ILE A 22 12.87 -13.00 8.64
CA ILE A 22 11.60 -13.21 7.93
C ILE A 22 10.55 -12.25 8.44
N LEU A 23 10.44 -12.06 9.76
CA LEU A 23 9.48 -11.13 10.35
C LEU A 23 9.75 -9.70 9.91
N LEU A 24 11.00 -9.24 9.98
CA LEU A 24 11.40 -7.90 9.53
C LEU A 24 11.13 -7.70 8.03
N TYR A 25 11.42 -8.70 7.22
CA TYR A 25 11.12 -8.68 5.79
C TYR A 25 9.62 -8.53 5.52
N ASN A 26 8.77 -9.32 6.21
CA ASN A 26 7.32 -9.21 6.06
C ASN A 26 6.78 -7.84 6.51
N LEU A 27 7.29 -7.31 7.64
CA LEU A 27 6.92 -5.97 8.12
C LEU A 27 7.31 -4.88 7.12
N GLN A 28 8.44 -5.02 6.44
CA GLN A 28 8.87 -4.07 5.42
C GLN A 28 8.03 -4.18 4.14
N MET A 29 7.72 -5.39 3.71
CA MET A 29 6.89 -5.63 2.50
C MET A 29 5.47 -5.10 2.67
N ASN A 30 4.88 -5.23 3.86
CA ASN A 30 3.55 -4.69 4.15
C ASN A 30 3.48 -3.16 4.16
N LYS A 31 4.62 -2.45 4.10
CA LYS A 31 4.68 -0.99 4.03
C LYS A 31 4.87 -0.46 2.61
N SER A 32 4.87 -1.32 1.61
CA SER A 32 5.11 -0.94 0.22
C SER A 32 3.91 -1.29 -0.66
N PHE A 33 3.66 -0.46 -1.65
CA PHE A 33 2.67 -0.71 -2.71
C PHE A 33 3.37 -0.70 -4.07
N ILE A 34 2.73 -1.32 -5.06
CA ILE A 34 3.24 -1.39 -6.44
C ILE A 34 2.35 -0.53 -7.32
N THR A 35 2.97 0.25 -8.20
CA THR A 35 2.25 0.99 -9.25
C THR A 35 2.37 0.22 -10.55
N THR A 36 1.23 -0.18 -11.12
CA THR A 36 1.17 -0.81 -12.43
C THR A 36 0.62 0.17 -13.45
N PHE A 37 1.18 0.19 -14.64
CA PHE A 37 0.77 1.08 -15.72
C PHE A 37 0.06 0.29 -16.81
N TYR A 38 -1.11 0.79 -17.22
CA TYR A 38 -1.88 0.29 -18.35
C TYR A 38 -2.10 1.42 -19.35
N SER A 39 -2.11 1.09 -20.63
CA SER A 39 -2.48 2.01 -21.70
C SER A 39 -3.64 1.45 -22.48
N VAL A 40 -4.68 2.25 -22.66
CA VAL A 40 -5.86 1.90 -23.44
C VAL A 40 -6.00 2.91 -24.57
N THR A 41 -5.98 2.43 -25.80
CA THR A 41 -6.22 3.27 -26.99
C THR A 41 -7.69 3.21 -27.38
N VAL A 42 -8.29 4.35 -27.64
CA VAL A 42 -9.67 4.47 -28.11
C VAL A 42 -9.72 5.07 -29.50
N ASP A 43 -10.64 4.59 -30.35
CA ASP A 43 -10.79 5.05 -31.74
C ASP A 43 -11.56 6.38 -31.86
N LYS A 44 -11.62 7.14 -30.78
CA LYS A 44 -12.30 8.44 -30.76
C LYS A 44 -11.29 9.57 -30.54
N PRO A 45 -11.50 10.75 -31.11
CA PRO A 45 -10.66 11.91 -30.88
C PRO A 45 -10.92 12.43 -29.45
N VAL A 46 -10.16 11.91 -28.48
CA VAL A 46 -10.15 12.34 -27.10
C VAL A 46 -8.74 12.77 -26.74
N GLU A 47 -8.62 13.69 -25.81
CA GLU A 47 -7.33 14.04 -25.22
C GLU A 47 -6.81 12.90 -24.36
N ASP A 48 -5.48 12.80 -24.22
CA ASP A 48 -4.88 11.82 -23.33
C ASP A 48 -5.33 12.08 -21.90
N LEU A 49 -5.89 11.04 -21.26
CA LEU A 49 -6.41 11.09 -19.90
C LEU A 49 -5.61 10.14 -19.02
N ARG A 50 -5.08 10.67 -17.92
CA ARG A 50 -4.39 9.87 -16.91
C ARG A 50 -5.30 9.60 -15.71
N ILE A 51 -5.65 8.36 -15.51
CA ILE A 51 -6.49 7.90 -14.41
C ILE A 51 -5.62 7.13 -13.42
N VAL A 52 -5.69 7.49 -12.15
CA VAL A 52 -5.19 6.65 -11.05
C VAL A 52 -6.34 5.84 -10.51
N LEU A 53 -6.17 4.52 -10.45
CA LEU A 53 -7.12 3.59 -9.85
C LEU A 53 -6.58 3.09 -8.51
N LEU A 54 -7.38 3.23 -7.46
CA LEU A 54 -7.14 2.68 -6.12
C LEU A 54 -8.21 1.64 -5.79
N SER A 55 -7.79 0.51 -5.20
CA SER A 55 -8.68 -0.49 -4.63
C SER A 55 -7.96 -1.26 -3.52
N ASP A 56 -8.73 -2.00 -2.70
CA ASP A 56 -8.21 -2.98 -1.74
C ASP A 56 -7.23 -2.38 -0.71
N LEU A 57 -7.50 -1.19 -0.21
CA LEU A 57 -6.63 -0.56 0.79
C LEU A 57 -6.74 -1.25 2.16
N HIS A 58 -7.93 -1.76 2.51
CA HIS A 58 -8.21 -2.47 3.76
C HIS A 58 -7.69 -1.73 5.01
N LEU A 59 -7.91 -0.42 5.11
CA LEU A 59 -7.42 0.48 6.16
C LEU A 59 -5.89 0.53 6.29
N HIS A 60 -5.15 0.00 5.32
CA HIS A 60 -3.70 0.06 5.35
C HIS A 60 -3.22 1.49 5.06
N GLU A 61 -2.29 1.97 5.88
CA GLU A 61 -1.65 3.25 5.69
C GLU A 61 -0.23 3.08 5.12
N TYR A 62 0.06 3.80 4.04
CA TYR A 62 1.37 3.83 3.40
C TYR A 62 2.09 5.14 3.77
N GLY A 63 2.94 5.05 4.81
CA GLY A 63 3.48 6.20 5.51
C GLY A 63 2.49 6.75 6.55
N GLU A 64 2.90 7.72 7.34
CA GLU A 64 2.02 8.40 8.28
C GLU A 64 0.91 9.12 7.50
N ASP A 65 -0.35 8.91 7.87
CA ASP A 65 -1.53 9.46 7.18
C ASP A 65 -1.54 9.22 5.66
N ASN A 66 -1.05 8.09 5.20
CA ASN A 66 -0.90 7.76 3.77
C ASN A 66 0.03 8.69 2.97
N ALA A 67 0.94 9.42 3.61
CA ALA A 67 1.80 10.41 2.96
C ALA A 67 2.60 9.85 1.78
N ASP A 68 3.05 8.59 1.85
CA ASP A 68 3.81 7.96 0.77
C ASP A 68 2.94 7.65 -0.45
N LEU A 69 1.70 7.20 -0.22
CA LEU A 69 0.72 6.94 -1.26
C LEU A 69 0.29 8.25 -1.93
N VAL A 70 -0.08 9.26 -1.15
CA VAL A 70 -0.51 10.58 -1.62
C VAL A 70 0.59 11.23 -2.46
N ARG A 71 1.82 11.26 -1.99
CA ARG A 71 2.97 11.78 -2.74
C ARG A 71 3.18 11.05 -4.06
N LYS A 72 3.01 9.72 -4.09
CA LYS A 72 3.12 8.95 -5.32
C LYS A 72 2.04 9.34 -6.32
N ILE A 73 0.80 9.50 -5.87
CA ILE A 73 -0.33 9.92 -6.71
C ILE A 73 -0.11 11.34 -7.25
N GLN A 74 0.33 12.28 -6.41
CA GLN A 74 0.69 13.63 -6.85
C GLN A 74 1.75 13.61 -7.96
N ASN A 75 2.80 12.80 -7.80
CA ASN A 75 3.87 12.69 -8.80
C ASN A 75 3.41 12.05 -10.12
N LEU A 76 2.32 11.29 -10.11
CA LEU A 76 1.70 10.76 -11.31
C LEU A 76 0.91 11.83 -12.08
N ALA A 77 0.56 12.94 -11.43
CA ALA A 77 -0.23 14.04 -12.00
C ALA A 77 -1.48 13.53 -12.73
N PRO A 78 -2.43 12.86 -12.02
CA PRO A 78 -3.63 12.33 -12.64
C PRO A 78 -4.61 13.44 -13.00
N ASP A 79 -5.39 13.22 -14.06
CA ASP A 79 -6.57 14.03 -14.41
C ASP A 79 -7.80 13.60 -13.62
N LEU A 80 -7.79 12.36 -13.12
CA LEU A 80 -8.89 11.73 -12.40
C LEU A 80 -8.35 10.64 -11.47
N ILE A 81 -8.96 10.50 -10.29
CA ILE A 81 -8.71 9.40 -9.36
C ILE A 81 -10.01 8.59 -9.22
N ALA A 82 -9.95 7.31 -9.52
CA ALA A 82 -11.03 6.36 -9.31
C ALA A 82 -10.72 5.47 -8.11
N VAL A 83 -11.68 5.32 -7.21
CA VAL A 83 -11.57 4.45 -6.03
C VAL A 83 -12.62 3.36 -6.17
N ALA A 84 -12.18 2.11 -6.35
CA ALA A 84 -13.02 0.98 -6.73
C ALA A 84 -13.33 0.03 -5.55
N GLY A 85 -13.66 0.59 -4.38
CA GLY A 85 -14.10 -0.19 -3.21
C GLY A 85 -12.96 -0.87 -2.45
N ASP A 86 -13.35 -1.69 -1.46
CA ASP A 86 -12.46 -2.46 -0.57
C ASP A 86 -11.40 -1.59 0.17
N MET A 87 -11.79 -0.36 0.48
CA MET A 87 -10.93 0.59 1.18
C MET A 87 -10.95 0.37 2.70
N ASN A 88 -11.98 -0.28 3.22
CA ASN A 88 -12.22 -0.56 4.64
C ASN A 88 -12.19 -2.06 4.92
N ILE A 89 -12.19 -2.45 6.21
CA ILE A 89 -12.39 -3.83 6.66
C ILE A 89 -13.86 -3.97 7.07
N ASP A 90 -14.53 -5.04 6.64
CA ASP A 90 -15.98 -5.27 6.83
C ASP A 90 -16.45 -5.19 8.30
N THR A 91 -15.56 -5.47 9.24
CA THR A 91 -15.85 -5.48 10.68
C THR A 91 -15.54 -4.16 11.38
N ASP A 92 -14.93 -3.20 10.68
CA ASP A 92 -14.53 -1.93 11.27
C ASP A 92 -15.58 -0.85 10.96
N THR A 93 -15.95 -0.11 11.98
CA THR A 93 -16.86 1.05 11.88
C THR A 93 -16.12 2.38 11.88
N ASP A 94 -14.80 2.36 12.00
CA ASP A 94 -13.96 3.53 11.97
C ASP A 94 -13.44 3.79 10.55
N TYR A 95 -13.98 4.82 9.92
CA TYR A 95 -13.66 5.19 8.54
C TYR A 95 -12.65 6.34 8.44
N HIS A 96 -12.03 6.76 9.56
CA HIS A 96 -11.17 7.95 9.55
C HIS A 96 -10.00 7.84 8.56
N VAL A 97 -9.32 6.68 8.47
CA VAL A 97 -8.20 6.46 7.53
C VAL A 97 -8.65 6.68 6.08
N VAL A 98 -9.83 6.15 5.72
CA VAL A 98 -10.38 6.30 4.36
C VAL A 98 -10.79 7.74 4.11
N LEU A 99 -11.47 8.38 5.06
CA LEU A 99 -11.91 9.77 4.93
C LEU A 99 -10.75 10.73 4.84
N ASP A 100 -9.72 10.57 5.67
CA ASP A 100 -8.52 11.42 5.66
C ASP A 100 -7.76 11.26 4.33
N LEU A 101 -7.68 10.03 3.80
CA LEU A 101 -7.12 9.80 2.48
C LEU A 101 -7.95 10.48 1.40
N MET A 102 -9.30 10.35 1.42
CA MET A 102 -10.17 11.00 0.43
C MET A 102 -10.01 12.52 0.46
N HIS A 103 -9.90 13.14 1.64
CA HIS A 103 -9.65 14.58 1.77
C HIS A 103 -8.33 15.00 1.10
N GLN A 104 -7.28 14.21 1.23
CA GLN A 104 -6.00 14.50 0.58
C GLN A 104 -6.06 14.30 -0.94
N LEU A 105 -6.81 13.30 -1.41
CA LEU A 105 -6.90 12.98 -2.85
C LEU A 105 -7.69 14.03 -3.63
N VAL A 106 -8.75 14.60 -3.07
CA VAL A 106 -9.55 15.64 -3.75
C VAL A 106 -8.78 16.94 -4.01
N ASP A 107 -7.70 17.17 -3.24
CA ASP A 107 -6.79 18.29 -3.47
C ASP A 107 -5.85 18.06 -4.66
N ILE A 108 -5.74 16.82 -5.15
CA ILE A 108 -4.88 16.45 -6.29
C ILE A 108 -5.68 16.48 -7.60
N ALA A 109 -6.81 15.78 -7.64
CA ALA A 109 -7.66 15.65 -8.83
C ALA A 109 -9.09 15.25 -8.42
N PRO A 110 -10.08 15.36 -9.33
CA PRO A 110 -11.43 14.85 -9.07
C PRO A 110 -11.41 13.37 -8.67
N VAL A 111 -12.11 13.02 -7.58
CA VAL A 111 -12.18 11.66 -7.04
C VAL A 111 -13.58 11.09 -7.28
N TYR A 112 -13.62 9.87 -7.82
CA TYR A 112 -14.85 9.09 -7.98
C TYR A 112 -14.73 7.81 -7.17
N TYR A 113 -15.66 7.63 -6.25
CA TYR A 113 -15.74 6.46 -5.37
C TYR A 113 -16.93 5.59 -5.79
N ALA A 114 -16.68 4.26 -5.96
CA ALA A 114 -17.69 3.27 -6.31
C ALA A 114 -17.74 2.13 -5.28
#